data_ac28b7593b677ab0fbae89afc2421b4e
#
_entry.id   ac28b7593b677ab0fbae89afc2421b4e
#
_cell.length_a   1.000
_cell.length_b   1.000
_cell.length_c   1.000
_cell.angle_alpha   90.00
_cell.angle_beta   90.00
_cell.angle_gamma   90.00
#
_symmetry.space_group_name_H-M   'P 1'
#
loop_
_entity.id
_entity.type
_entity.pdbx_description
1 polymer ?
#
loop_
_entity_poly.entity_id
_entity_poly.type
_entity_poly.pdbx_seq_one_letter_code
_entity_poly.pdbx_strand_id
1 'polypeptide(L)'
;MPNFYPHSDSDDDKDSINQIEISFTDKDCNSSRAFLKAKELMTSEEVFIDVLKLLNVDFRNFVQMKNHETKNSCIPNTEVNKILNHLSQLQSLNEDILDDLRKRIENWDTNPKISDVIVKKGAFLKMYTTYIQNFESQTNYLDECMIKYPKFSKLVKEFESSDKCKKLSLKHYMLKPVQRIPQYRLLLNDYLKHLDEGSVDYADTVSALNIVCDVVDHANRNIGHGVSKLFLFIHSF
;
A
#
# COMPACT_ATOMS: atom_id res chain seq x y z
N MET A 1 61.15 -68.99 -0.05
CA MET A 1 61.77 -68.53 1.19
C MET A 1 62.33 -67.14 0.99
N PRO A 2 62.35 -66.31 1.99
CA PRO A 2 61.20 -65.78 2.73
C PRO A 2 61.02 -64.27 2.52
N ASN A 3 59.83 -63.83 2.85
CA ASN A 3 59.36 -62.57 3.36
C ASN A 3 60.35 -61.50 3.81
N PHE A 4 60.13 -60.27 3.47
CA PHE A 4 60.23 -59.16 4.40
C PHE A 4 59.29 -58.01 3.98
N TYR A 5 58.33 -57.66 4.86
CA TYR A 5 57.61 -56.39 4.87
C TYR A 5 58.43 -55.42 5.74
N PRO A 6 58.33 -54.13 5.45
CA PRO A 6 58.22 -53.18 6.54
C PRO A 6 56.94 -52.32 6.43
N HIS A 7 56.38 -52.11 7.59
CA HIS A 7 55.39 -51.11 7.91
C HIS A 7 55.86 -49.71 7.52
N SER A 8 54.96 -48.90 7.01
CA SER A 8 55.06 -47.47 7.10
C SER A 8 53.67 -46.92 7.50
N ASP A 9 53.67 -46.28 8.65
CA ASP A 9 52.62 -45.54 9.25
C ASP A 9 52.17 -44.44 8.28
N SER A 10 50.89 -44.38 7.99
CA SER A 10 50.28 -43.25 7.32
C SER A 10 49.48 -42.44 8.36
N ASP A 11 49.96 -41.27 8.60
CA ASP A 11 49.30 -40.26 9.40
C ASP A 11 47.92 -39.91 8.80
N ASP A 12 46.89 -40.20 9.56
CA ASP A 12 45.51 -39.73 9.32
C ASP A 12 45.43 -38.24 9.68
N ASP A 13 45.70 -37.39 8.71
CA ASP A 13 45.25 -35.97 8.76
C ASP A 13 43.76 -35.93 8.58
N LYS A 14 43.04 -36.00 9.70
CA LYS A 14 41.62 -35.65 9.76
C LYS A 14 41.50 -34.15 9.71
N ASP A 15 41.28 -33.62 8.51
CA ASP A 15 40.78 -32.28 8.32
C ASP A 15 39.43 -32.14 9.05
N SER A 16 39.51 -31.56 10.23
CA SER A 16 38.36 -31.10 11.00
C SER A 16 37.75 -29.92 10.27
N ILE A 17 36.86 -30.19 9.33
CA ILE A 17 35.93 -29.16 8.79
C ILE A 17 35.03 -28.75 9.94
N ASN A 18 35.35 -27.63 10.58
CA ASN A 18 34.49 -26.91 11.50
C ASN A 18 33.24 -26.50 10.73
N GLN A 19 32.21 -27.32 10.78
CA GLN A 19 30.86 -26.91 10.44
C GLN A 19 30.43 -25.91 11.50
N ILE A 20 30.54 -24.62 11.19
CA ILE A 20 29.86 -23.57 11.96
C ILE A 20 28.38 -23.76 11.68
N GLU A 21 27.69 -24.54 12.51
CA GLU A 21 26.24 -24.53 12.60
C GLU A 21 25.85 -23.14 13.13
N ILE A 22 25.47 -22.25 12.23
CA ILE A 22 24.82 -20.99 12.59
C ILE A 22 23.42 -21.39 13.06
N SER A 23 23.27 -21.60 14.37
CA SER A 23 21.98 -21.78 14.99
C SER A 23 21.24 -20.43 14.95
N PHE A 24 20.41 -20.23 13.93
CA PHE A 24 19.47 -19.13 13.95
C PHE A 24 18.50 -19.34 15.12
N THR A 25 18.49 -18.42 16.05
CA THR A 25 17.52 -18.43 17.13
C THR A 25 16.14 -18.06 16.58
N ASP A 26 15.06 -18.52 17.24
CA ASP A 26 13.70 -18.10 16.87
C ASP A 26 13.54 -16.56 16.85
N LYS A 27 14.33 -15.88 17.67
CA LYS A 27 14.38 -14.42 17.76
C LYS A 27 15.00 -13.78 16.49
N ASP A 28 16.07 -14.37 15.94
CA ASP A 28 16.69 -13.89 14.71
C ASP A 28 15.73 -14.12 13.51
N CYS A 29 15.03 -15.23 13.51
CA CYS A 29 14.02 -15.54 12.50
C CYS A 29 12.84 -14.56 12.57
N ASN A 30 12.34 -14.21 13.75
CA ASN A 30 11.26 -13.24 13.92
C ASN A 30 11.69 -11.83 13.53
N SER A 31 12.90 -11.41 13.90
CA SER A 31 13.46 -10.10 13.49
C SER A 31 13.55 -9.97 11.96
N SER A 32 14.01 -11.01 11.28
CA SER A 32 14.08 -11.03 9.81
C SER A 32 12.68 -10.99 9.17
N ARG A 33 11.69 -11.67 9.75
CA ARG A 33 10.30 -11.65 9.29
C ARG A 33 9.65 -10.29 9.53
N ALA A 34 9.89 -9.67 10.69
CA ALA A 34 9.41 -8.32 10.98
C ALA A 34 9.92 -7.31 9.95
N PHE A 35 11.20 -7.37 9.57
CA PHE A 35 11.76 -6.55 8.50
C PHE A 35 11.05 -6.74 7.16
N LEU A 36 10.80 -8.00 6.77
CA LEU A 36 10.10 -8.29 5.52
C LEU A 36 8.67 -7.72 5.53
N LYS A 37 7.96 -7.79 6.67
CA LYS A 37 6.61 -7.22 6.80
C LYS A 37 6.61 -5.70 6.84
N ALA A 38 7.60 -5.08 7.47
CA ALA A 38 7.80 -3.64 7.40
C ALA A 38 8.08 -3.17 5.96
N LYS A 39 8.93 -3.89 5.22
CA LYS A 39 9.21 -3.63 3.82
C LYS A 39 7.98 -3.83 2.93
N GLU A 40 7.14 -4.84 3.22
CA GLU A 40 5.86 -5.05 2.53
C GLU A 40 4.92 -3.86 2.71
N LEU A 41 4.81 -3.30 3.92
CA LEU A 41 4.04 -2.09 4.18
C LEU A 41 4.52 -0.92 3.32
N MET A 42 5.84 -0.67 3.29
CA MET A 42 6.44 0.39 2.47
C MET A 42 6.20 0.16 0.96
N THR A 43 6.44 -1.04 0.45
CA THR A 43 6.25 -1.35 -0.97
C THR A 43 4.78 -1.24 -1.37
N SER A 44 3.87 -1.63 -0.48
CA SER A 44 2.43 -1.45 -0.67
C SER A 44 2.05 0.04 -0.78
N GLU A 45 2.75 0.93 -0.05
CA GLU A 45 2.56 2.39 -0.15
C GLU A 45 3.00 2.91 -1.51
N GLU A 46 4.14 2.45 -2.03
CA GLU A 46 4.63 2.82 -3.37
C GLU A 46 3.61 2.50 -4.45
N VAL A 47 3.10 1.26 -4.44
CA VAL A 47 2.07 0.81 -5.40
C VAL A 47 0.79 1.63 -5.28
N PHE A 48 0.40 2.00 -4.06
CA PHE A 48 -0.80 2.81 -3.85
C PHE A 48 -0.63 4.25 -4.35
N ILE A 49 0.54 4.86 -4.18
CA ILE A 49 0.85 6.19 -4.72
C ILE A 49 0.79 6.19 -6.24
N ASP A 50 1.25 5.13 -6.91
CA ASP A 50 1.13 5.00 -8.37
C ASP A 50 -0.34 5.03 -8.82
N VAL A 51 -1.24 4.43 -8.06
CA VAL A 51 -2.70 4.52 -8.30
C VAL A 51 -3.21 5.95 -8.14
N LEU A 52 -2.79 6.65 -7.09
CA LEU A 52 -3.18 8.05 -6.88
C LEU A 52 -2.66 8.96 -8.01
N LYS A 53 -1.43 8.74 -8.46
CA LYS A 53 -0.84 9.46 -9.60
C LYS A 53 -1.56 9.15 -10.91
N LEU A 54 -1.94 7.91 -11.15
CA LEU A 54 -2.73 7.53 -12.33
C LEU A 54 -4.03 8.34 -12.40
N LEU A 55 -4.75 8.50 -11.28
CA LEU A 55 -6.00 9.25 -11.22
C LEU A 55 -5.78 10.77 -11.24
N ASN A 56 -4.90 11.25 -10.38
CA ASN A 56 -4.80 12.68 -10.08
C ASN A 56 -3.85 13.43 -11.04
N VAL A 57 -2.90 12.73 -11.65
CA VAL A 57 -1.92 13.33 -12.57
C VAL A 57 -2.17 12.84 -14.00
N ASP A 58 -2.07 11.53 -14.24
CA ASP A 58 -2.12 11.00 -15.60
C ASP A 58 -3.48 11.23 -16.26
N PHE A 59 -4.57 10.89 -15.59
CA PHE A 59 -5.92 11.09 -16.14
C PHE A 59 -6.23 12.58 -16.31
N ARG A 60 -5.89 13.44 -15.35
CA ARG A 60 -6.09 14.90 -15.49
C ARG A 60 -5.33 15.47 -16.67
N ASN A 61 -4.06 15.12 -16.82
CA ASN A 61 -3.23 15.57 -17.94
C ASN A 61 -3.77 15.08 -19.28
N PHE A 62 -4.23 13.82 -19.32
CA PHE A 62 -4.85 13.26 -20.52
C PHE A 62 -6.11 14.03 -20.93
N VAL A 63 -7.01 14.32 -19.97
CA VAL A 63 -8.19 15.14 -20.24
C VAL A 63 -7.84 16.54 -20.70
N GLN A 64 -6.85 17.19 -20.06
CA GLN A 64 -6.42 18.53 -20.44
C GLN A 64 -5.82 18.57 -21.86
N MET A 65 -4.96 17.61 -22.19
CA MET A 65 -4.39 17.48 -23.53
C MET A 65 -5.49 17.36 -24.58
N LYS A 66 -6.47 16.46 -24.38
CA LYS A 66 -7.59 16.27 -25.30
C LYS A 66 -8.51 17.47 -25.40
N ASN A 67 -8.70 18.22 -24.31
CA ASN A 67 -9.43 19.48 -24.33
C ASN A 67 -8.72 20.55 -25.19
N HIS A 68 -7.39 20.57 -25.22
CA HIS A 68 -6.61 21.50 -26.05
C HIS A 68 -6.60 21.10 -27.54
N GLU A 69 -6.58 19.80 -27.83
CA GLU A 69 -6.59 19.29 -29.20
C GLU A 69 -7.94 19.56 -29.93
N THR A 70 -9.01 19.73 -29.19
CA THR A 70 -10.36 19.91 -29.74
C THR A 70 -10.80 21.37 -29.69
N LYS A 71 -11.40 21.88 -30.79
CA LYS A 71 -11.98 23.24 -30.84
C LYS A 71 -13.03 23.49 -29.75
N ASN A 72 -13.70 22.44 -29.28
CA ASN A 72 -14.66 22.47 -28.16
C ASN A 72 -14.17 21.48 -27.10
N SER A 73 -13.97 21.98 -25.88
CA SER A 73 -13.60 21.18 -24.72
C SER A 73 -14.49 19.91 -24.60
N CYS A 74 -13.88 18.77 -24.28
CA CYS A 74 -14.59 17.52 -24.10
C CYS A 74 -15.40 17.52 -22.79
N ILE A 75 -14.89 18.20 -21.77
CA ILE A 75 -15.52 18.39 -20.45
C ILE A 75 -14.88 19.61 -19.76
N PRO A 76 -15.63 20.43 -19.00
CA PRO A 76 -15.06 21.48 -18.17
C PRO A 76 -14.12 20.91 -17.08
N ASN A 77 -13.01 21.58 -16.79
CA ASN A 77 -12.09 21.17 -15.72
C ASN A 77 -12.73 21.15 -14.34
N THR A 78 -13.75 21.99 -14.12
CA THR A 78 -14.55 22.00 -12.87
C THR A 78 -15.25 20.67 -12.61
N GLU A 79 -15.74 20.01 -13.66
CA GLU A 79 -16.40 18.71 -13.56
C GLU A 79 -15.38 17.60 -13.22
N VAL A 80 -14.22 17.63 -13.89
CA VAL A 80 -13.12 16.69 -13.57
C VAL A 80 -12.67 16.84 -12.12
N ASN A 81 -12.60 18.08 -11.61
CA ASN A 81 -12.25 18.36 -10.22
C ASN A 81 -13.27 17.79 -9.23
N LYS A 82 -14.56 17.80 -9.57
CA LYS A 82 -15.60 17.18 -8.73
C LYS A 82 -15.50 15.66 -8.74
N ILE A 83 -15.26 15.05 -9.89
CA ILE A 83 -15.10 13.59 -10.04
C ILE A 83 -13.90 13.11 -9.19
N LEU A 84 -12.78 13.82 -9.24
CA LEU A 84 -11.51 13.45 -8.59
C LEU A 84 -11.25 14.24 -7.28
N ASN A 85 -12.33 14.67 -6.61
CA ASN A 85 -12.22 15.46 -5.38
C ASN A 85 -11.48 14.67 -4.29
N HIS A 86 -10.71 15.38 -3.46
CA HIS A 86 -9.88 14.87 -2.36
C HIS A 86 -8.66 14.01 -2.75
N LEU A 87 -8.48 13.60 -4.01
CA LEU A 87 -7.36 12.74 -4.41
C LEU A 87 -6.00 13.43 -4.29
N SER A 88 -5.92 14.74 -4.51
CA SER A 88 -4.65 15.48 -4.35
C SER A 88 -4.18 15.51 -2.90
N GLN A 89 -5.10 15.69 -1.95
CA GLN A 89 -4.79 15.67 -0.52
C GLN A 89 -4.35 14.27 -0.07
N LEU A 90 -5.04 13.22 -0.53
CA LEU A 90 -4.64 11.84 -0.26
C LEU A 90 -3.27 11.53 -0.87
N GLN A 91 -2.98 12.01 -2.08
CA GLN A 91 -1.67 11.81 -2.71
C GLN A 91 -0.57 12.44 -1.86
N SER A 92 -0.68 13.71 -1.49
CA SER A 92 0.33 14.38 -0.67
C SER A 92 0.54 13.69 0.68
N LEU A 93 -0.54 13.26 1.35
CA LEU A 93 -0.43 12.53 2.62
C LEU A 93 0.35 11.21 2.44
N ASN A 94 0.04 10.45 1.39
CA ASN A 94 0.68 9.14 1.21
C ASN A 94 2.11 9.26 0.70
N GLU A 95 2.44 10.29 -0.08
CA GLU A 95 3.83 10.62 -0.43
C GLU A 95 4.65 10.94 0.83
N ASP A 96 4.12 11.72 1.77
CA ASP A 96 4.76 12.00 3.06
C ASP A 96 4.92 10.73 3.92
N ILE A 97 3.90 9.84 3.93
CA ILE A 97 3.97 8.55 4.62
C ILE A 97 5.08 7.70 4.02
N LEU A 98 5.14 7.58 2.69
CA LEU A 98 6.15 6.78 2.00
C LEU A 98 7.57 7.27 2.28
N ASP A 99 7.79 8.58 2.25
CA ASP A 99 9.12 9.16 2.53
C ASP A 99 9.58 8.83 3.96
N ASP A 100 8.66 8.87 4.93
CA ASP A 100 8.99 8.50 6.31
C ASP A 100 9.19 6.98 6.46
N LEU A 101 8.40 6.13 5.77
CA LEU A 101 8.58 4.68 5.76
C LEU A 101 9.93 4.29 5.15
N ARG A 102 10.36 4.91 4.04
CA ARG A 102 11.67 4.68 3.42
C ARG A 102 12.81 4.95 4.38
N LYS A 103 12.78 6.10 5.09
CA LYS A 103 13.77 6.43 6.11
C LYS A 103 13.82 5.40 7.23
N ARG A 104 12.68 4.81 7.62
CA ARG A 104 12.65 3.73 8.62
C ARG A 104 13.28 2.45 8.12
N ILE A 105 12.99 2.04 6.90
CA ILE A 105 13.59 0.85 6.27
C ILE A 105 15.10 1.03 6.08
N GLU A 106 15.56 2.19 5.64
CA GLU A 106 16.98 2.52 5.48
C GLU A 106 17.76 2.45 6.81
N ASN A 107 17.13 2.80 7.92
CA ASN A 107 17.75 2.81 9.25
C ASN A 107 17.35 1.61 10.11
N TRP A 108 16.86 0.53 9.51
CA TRP A 108 16.30 -0.61 10.22
C TRP A 108 17.27 -1.27 11.20
N ASP A 109 18.51 -1.47 10.82
CA ASP A 109 19.52 -2.14 11.64
C ASP A 109 19.80 -1.42 12.96
N THR A 110 19.64 -0.10 12.99
CA THR A 110 19.88 0.73 14.18
C THR A 110 18.61 1.03 14.96
N ASN A 111 17.46 1.04 14.30
CA ASN A 111 16.18 1.38 14.89
C ASN A 111 15.02 0.65 14.17
N PRO A 112 14.82 -0.65 14.49
CA PRO A 112 13.88 -1.52 13.81
C PRO A 112 12.43 -1.18 14.16
N LYS A 113 11.90 -0.09 13.58
CA LYS A 113 10.53 0.34 13.74
C LYS A 113 9.99 1.04 12.49
N ILE A 114 8.67 0.96 12.31
CA ILE A 114 7.96 1.55 11.18
C ILE A 114 6.60 2.14 11.56
N SER A 115 5.97 1.62 12.62
CA SER A 115 4.57 1.95 12.97
C SER A 115 4.40 3.35 13.52
N ASP A 116 5.46 3.95 14.10
CA ASP A 116 5.46 5.33 14.54
C ASP A 116 5.13 6.33 13.40
N VAL A 117 5.39 5.96 12.15
CA VAL A 117 5.01 6.77 10.98
C VAL A 117 3.48 6.89 10.89
N ILE A 118 2.76 5.77 11.03
CA ILE A 118 1.29 5.78 11.01
C ILE A 118 0.72 6.50 12.24
N VAL A 119 1.33 6.32 13.42
CA VAL A 119 0.92 7.02 14.64
C VAL A 119 1.03 8.54 14.46
N LYS A 120 2.15 9.04 13.93
CA LYS A 120 2.38 10.47 13.67
C LYS A 120 1.40 11.06 12.66
N LYS A 121 1.03 10.29 11.64
CA LYS A 121 0.10 10.72 10.58
C LYS A 121 -1.37 10.44 10.91
N GLY A 122 -1.66 9.84 12.07
CA GLY A 122 -3.00 9.37 12.45
C GLY A 122 -4.12 10.41 12.33
N ALA A 123 -3.86 11.65 12.73
CA ALA A 123 -4.83 12.73 12.61
C ALA A 123 -5.22 13.03 11.15
N PHE A 124 -4.27 12.86 10.21
CA PHE A 124 -4.49 13.11 8.79
C PHE A 124 -5.18 11.95 8.09
N LEU A 125 -5.12 10.73 8.64
CA LEU A 125 -5.84 9.57 8.09
C LEU A 125 -7.36 9.77 8.08
N LYS A 126 -7.88 10.70 8.88
CA LYS A 126 -9.31 11.09 8.83
C LYS A 126 -9.73 11.66 7.47
N MET A 127 -8.81 12.13 6.64
CA MET A 127 -9.12 12.55 5.26
C MET A 127 -9.70 11.42 4.42
N TYR A 128 -9.31 10.17 4.71
CA TYR A 128 -9.90 8.99 4.07
C TYR A 128 -11.40 8.86 4.34
N THR A 129 -11.86 9.19 5.55
CA THR A 129 -13.29 9.16 5.88
C THR A 129 -14.10 10.03 4.92
N THR A 130 -13.63 11.25 4.65
CA THR A 130 -14.29 12.15 3.71
C THR A 130 -14.33 11.60 2.29
N TYR A 131 -13.23 11.01 1.82
CA TYR A 131 -13.20 10.37 0.50
C TYR A 131 -14.16 9.17 0.43
N ILE A 132 -14.12 8.30 1.43
CA ILE A 132 -14.98 7.10 1.52
C ILE A 132 -16.46 7.49 1.48
N GLN A 133 -16.87 8.50 2.26
CA GLN A 133 -18.24 8.99 2.30
C GLN A 133 -18.73 9.56 0.97
N ASN A 134 -17.84 10.15 0.18
CA ASN A 134 -18.16 10.76 -1.11
C ASN A 134 -17.96 9.81 -2.29
N PHE A 135 -17.42 8.61 -2.10
CA PHE A 135 -17.03 7.70 -3.18
C PHE A 135 -18.20 7.35 -4.12
N GLU A 136 -19.36 6.98 -3.56
CA GLU A 136 -20.53 6.63 -4.34
C GLU A 136 -21.05 7.82 -5.15
N SER A 137 -21.16 8.99 -4.53
CA SER A 137 -21.60 10.22 -5.22
C SER A 137 -20.61 10.63 -6.33
N GLN A 138 -19.31 10.47 -6.11
CA GLN A 138 -18.28 10.78 -7.11
C GLN A 138 -18.34 9.81 -8.31
N THR A 139 -18.54 8.51 -8.06
CA THR A 139 -18.65 7.51 -9.13
C THR A 139 -19.94 7.66 -9.91
N ASN A 140 -21.08 8.01 -9.28
CA ASN A 140 -22.32 8.34 -9.94
C ASN A 140 -22.16 9.61 -10.77
N TYR A 141 -21.47 10.61 -10.24
CA TYR A 141 -21.19 11.85 -10.96
C TYR A 141 -20.31 11.64 -12.20
N LEU A 142 -19.36 10.72 -12.14
CA LEU A 142 -18.59 10.30 -13.33
C LEU A 142 -19.54 9.74 -14.41
N ASP A 143 -20.50 8.87 -14.04
CA ASP A 143 -21.49 8.33 -14.99
C ASP A 143 -22.36 9.43 -15.60
N GLU A 144 -22.87 10.34 -14.78
CA GLU A 144 -23.66 11.50 -15.25
C GLU A 144 -22.85 12.35 -16.24
N CYS A 145 -21.56 12.61 -15.93
CA CYS A 145 -20.67 13.32 -16.83
C CYS A 145 -20.44 12.57 -18.15
N MET A 146 -20.30 11.25 -18.11
CA MET A 146 -20.14 10.43 -19.31
C MET A 146 -21.40 10.44 -20.19
N ILE A 147 -22.60 10.53 -19.60
CA ILE A 147 -23.87 10.69 -20.32
C ILE A 147 -23.97 12.11 -20.90
N LYS A 148 -23.70 13.11 -20.09
CA LYS A 148 -23.86 14.53 -20.45
C LYS A 148 -22.84 14.99 -21.52
N TYR A 149 -21.64 14.44 -21.48
CA TYR A 149 -20.51 14.79 -22.35
C TYR A 149 -20.05 13.58 -23.18
N PRO A 150 -20.67 13.28 -24.35
CA PRO A 150 -20.31 12.08 -25.14
C PRO A 150 -18.85 12.02 -25.59
N LYS A 151 -18.19 13.18 -25.80
CA LYS A 151 -16.74 13.23 -26.10
C LYS A 151 -15.93 12.78 -24.89
N PHE A 152 -16.29 13.18 -23.69
CA PHE A 152 -15.64 12.76 -22.47
C PHE A 152 -15.83 11.25 -22.23
N SER A 153 -17.01 10.69 -22.50
CA SER A 153 -17.25 9.24 -22.43
C SER A 153 -16.28 8.44 -23.31
N LYS A 154 -16.04 8.91 -24.56
CA LYS A 154 -15.06 8.29 -25.46
C LYS A 154 -13.64 8.40 -24.89
N LEU A 155 -13.29 9.55 -24.34
CA LEU A 155 -11.99 9.84 -23.73
C LEU A 155 -11.72 8.95 -22.51
N VAL A 156 -12.71 8.75 -21.63
CA VAL A 156 -12.59 7.83 -20.49
C VAL A 156 -12.27 6.41 -20.98
N LYS A 157 -13.04 5.92 -21.99
CA LYS A 157 -12.80 4.58 -22.57
C LYS A 157 -11.43 4.46 -23.24
N GLU A 158 -10.94 5.51 -23.91
CA GLU A 158 -9.59 5.56 -24.50
C GLU A 158 -8.52 5.44 -23.41
N PHE A 159 -8.68 6.19 -22.31
CA PHE A 159 -7.75 6.13 -21.18
C PHE A 159 -7.75 4.77 -20.49
N GLU A 160 -8.95 4.20 -20.23
CA GLU A 160 -9.11 2.86 -19.62
C GLU A 160 -8.51 1.74 -20.48
N SER A 161 -8.48 1.93 -21.82
CA SER A 161 -7.89 0.98 -22.76
C SER A 161 -6.38 1.09 -22.88
N SER A 162 -5.76 2.11 -22.28
CA SER A 162 -4.31 2.31 -22.30
C SER A 162 -3.57 1.28 -21.43
N ASP A 163 -2.30 1.06 -21.75
CA ASP A 163 -1.43 0.15 -20.98
C ASP A 163 -1.30 0.60 -19.51
N LYS A 164 -1.38 1.92 -19.25
CA LYS A 164 -1.35 2.46 -17.88
C LYS A 164 -2.50 1.93 -17.01
N CYS A 165 -3.68 1.78 -17.59
CA CYS A 165 -4.87 1.29 -16.89
C CYS A 165 -5.00 -0.23 -16.88
N LYS A 166 -4.07 -0.98 -17.51
CA LYS A 166 -4.12 -2.46 -17.53
C LYS A 166 -5.53 -3.00 -17.82
N LYS A 167 -6.30 -2.29 -18.66
CA LYS A 167 -7.70 -2.58 -19.02
C LYS A 167 -8.68 -2.54 -17.84
N LEU A 168 -8.34 -1.86 -16.74
CA LEU A 168 -9.25 -1.65 -15.62
C LEU A 168 -9.95 -0.30 -15.76
N SER A 169 -11.20 -0.24 -15.25
CA SER A 169 -11.99 1.00 -15.29
C SER A 169 -11.47 2.07 -14.35
N LEU A 170 -11.77 3.33 -14.66
CA LEU A 170 -11.45 4.47 -13.80
C LEU A 170 -12.07 4.29 -12.40
N LYS A 171 -13.30 3.77 -12.32
CA LYS A 171 -13.98 3.46 -11.06
C LYS A 171 -13.24 2.39 -10.23
N HIS A 172 -12.61 1.41 -10.90
CA HIS A 172 -11.79 0.42 -10.20
C HIS A 172 -10.63 1.10 -9.47
N TYR A 173 -9.96 2.07 -10.10
CA TYR A 173 -8.88 2.83 -9.46
C TYR A 173 -9.41 3.78 -8.38
N MET A 174 -10.57 4.43 -8.60
CA MET A 174 -11.22 5.27 -7.59
C MET A 174 -11.62 4.49 -6.33
N LEU A 175 -11.81 3.17 -6.42
CA LEU A 175 -12.08 2.30 -5.27
C LEU A 175 -10.84 2.07 -4.39
N LYS A 176 -9.62 2.18 -4.93
CA LYS A 176 -8.39 1.86 -4.19
C LYS A 176 -8.19 2.68 -2.92
N PRO A 177 -8.46 4.00 -2.88
CA PRO A 177 -8.40 4.75 -1.62
C PRO A 177 -9.41 4.26 -0.56
N VAL A 178 -10.58 3.78 -0.97
CA VAL A 178 -11.56 3.17 -0.04
C VAL A 178 -10.98 1.89 0.59
N GLN A 179 -10.26 1.10 -0.19
CA GLN A 179 -9.65 -0.15 0.24
C GLN A 179 -8.34 0.05 1.04
N ARG A 180 -7.74 1.25 1.00
CA ARG A 180 -6.42 1.50 1.61
C ARG A 180 -6.42 1.36 3.14
N ILE A 181 -7.41 1.91 3.82
CA ILE A 181 -7.48 1.86 5.29
C ILE A 181 -7.63 0.42 5.81
N PRO A 182 -8.57 -0.41 5.30
CA PRO A 182 -8.60 -1.85 5.61
C PRO A 182 -7.26 -2.57 5.28
N GLN A 183 -6.59 -2.19 4.21
CA GLN A 183 -5.29 -2.78 3.85
C GLN A 183 -4.20 -2.44 4.88
N TYR A 184 -4.14 -1.21 5.39
CA TYR A 184 -3.23 -0.87 6.49
C TYR A 184 -3.47 -1.76 7.72
N ARG A 185 -4.74 -1.99 8.09
CA ARG A 185 -5.08 -2.88 9.19
C ARG A 185 -4.53 -4.29 8.99
N LEU A 186 -4.67 -4.85 7.78
CA LEU A 186 -4.15 -6.19 7.48
C LEU A 186 -2.63 -6.24 7.56
N LEU A 187 -1.93 -5.28 6.95
CA LEU A 187 -0.48 -5.21 6.95
C LEU A 187 0.11 -5.01 8.36
N LEU A 188 -0.48 -4.11 9.15
CA LEU A 188 -0.06 -3.87 10.53
C LEU A 188 -0.34 -5.06 11.44
N ASN A 189 -1.48 -5.75 11.28
CA ASN A 189 -1.77 -6.97 12.02
C ASN A 189 -0.78 -8.08 11.69
N ASP A 190 -0.41 -8.21 10.41
CA ASP A 190 0.56 -9.23 10.00
C ASP A 190 1.97 -8.88 10.50
N TYR A 191 2.34 -7.61 10.50
CA TYR A 191 3.59 -7.13 11.10
C TYR A 191 3.63 -7.40 12.62
N LEU A 192 2.56 -7.08 13.35
CA LEU A 192 2.47 -7.28 14.80
C LEU A 192 2.72 -8.73 15.23
N LYS A 193 2.28 -9.71 14.44
CA LYS A 193 2.53 -11.15 14.72
C LYS A 193 4.00 -11.54 14.76
N HIS A 194 4.87 -10.70 14.17
CA HIS A 194 6.30 -10.94 14.10
C HIS A 194 7.10 -10.03 15.05
N LEU A 195 6.42 -9.31 15.94
CA LEU A 195 7.02 -8.49 16.98
C LEU A 195 6.89 -9.18 18.34
N ASP A 196 7.99 -9.19 19.10
CA ASP A 196 7.93 -9.53 20.51
C ASP A 196 7.33 -8.36 21.29
N GLU A 197 6.60 -8.62 22.39
CA GLU A 197 5.96 -7.58 23.22
C GLU A 197 6.97 -6.55 23.77
N GLY A 198 8.23 -6.94 23.95
CA GLY A 198 9.31 -6.08 24.38
C GLY A 198 10.04 -5.35 23.25
N SER A 199 9.61 -5.51 22.00
CA SER A 199 10.25 -4.82 20.87
C SER A 199 9.92 -3.32 20.85
N VAL A 200 10.83 -2.52 20.29
CA VAL A 200 10.75 -1.06 20.26
C VAL A 200 9.50 -0.56 19.49
N ASP A 201 8.95 -1.35 18.56
CA ASP A 201 7.83 -0.96 17.71
C ASP A 201 6.49 -1.58 18.10
N TYR A 202 6.45 -2.48 19.12
CA TYR A 202 5.23 -3.18 19.50
C TYR A 202 4.11 -2.23 19.94
N ALA A 203 4.42 -1.32 20.85
CA ALA A 203 3.44 -0.35 21.36
C ALA A 203 2.95 0.63 20.28
N ASP A 204 3.87 1.09 19.40
CA ASP A 204 3.52 1.94 18.27
C ASP A 204 2.66 1.19 17.25
N THR A 205 2.90 -0.12 17.04
CA THR A 205 2.08 -0.95 16.14
C THR A 205 0.66 -1.14 16.65
N VAL A 206 0.50 -1.40 17.95
CA VAL A 206 -0.83 -1.47 18.60
C VAL A 206 -1.55 -0.12 18.48
N SER A 207 -0.84 0.98 18.73
CA SER A 207 -1.40 2.33 18.59
C SER A 207 -1.81 2.65 17.15
N ALA A 208 -0.98 2.29 16.16
CA ALA A 208 -1.29 2.46 14.74
C ALA A 208 -2.53 1.66 14.33
N LEU A 209 -2.68 0.42 14.81
CA LEU A 209 -3.86 -0.42 14.57
C LEU A 209 -5.13 0.23 15.15
N ASN A 210 -5.08 0.76 16.35
CA ASN A 210 -6.22 1.46 16.96
C ASN A 210 -6.63 2.68 16.12
N ILE A 211 -5.68 3.49 15.68
CA ILE A 211 -5.93 4.65 14.81
C ILE A 211 -6.61 4.21 13.50
N VAL A 212 -6.10 3.18 12.86
CA VAL A 212 -6.66 2.67 11.61
C VAL A 212 -8.08 2.12 11.82
N CYS A 213 -8.33 1.37 12.91
CA CYS A 213 -9.66 0.89 13.27
C CYS A 213 -10.64 2.05 13.53
N ASP A 214 -10.21 3.09 14.24
CA ASP A 214 -11.05 4.28 14.48
C ASP A 214 -11.46 4.97 13.19
N VAL A 215 -10.57 5.05 12.19
CA VAL A 215 -10.88 5.62 10.87
C VAL A 215 -11.91 4.76 10.14
N VAL A 216 -11.79 3.43 10.17
CA VAL A 216 -12.76 2.49 9.59
C VAL A 216 -14.12 2.67 10.24
N ASP A 217 -14.17 2.67 11.57
CA ASP A 217 -15.42 2.77 12.34
C ASP A 217 -16.10 4.12 12.12
N HIS A 218 -15.32 5.19 12.02
CA HIS A 218 -15.84 6.52 11.74
C HIS A 218 -16.40 6.62 10.32
N ALA A 219 -15.72 6.03 9.34
CA ALA A 219 -16.23 5.94 7.97
C ALA A 219 -17.55 5.16 7.92
N ASN A 220 -17.62 4.00 8.58
CA ASN A 220 -18.80 3.13 8.60
C ASN A 220 -20.04 3.78 9.22
N ARG A 221 -19.88 4.54 10.31
CA ARG A 221 -21.02 5.18 11.00
C ARG A 221 -21.76 6.21 10.15
N ASN A 222 -21.08 6.77 9.16
CA ASN A 222 -21.61 7.87 8.34
C ASN A 222 -21.96 7.45 6.90
N ILE A 223 -21.82 6.16 6.59
CA ILE A 223 -22.14 5.62 5.26
C ILE A 223 -23.58 5.10 5.27
N GLY A 224 -24.42 5.60 4.34
CA GLY A 224 -25.74 5.04 4.09
C GLY A 224 -25.67 3.58 3.58
N HIS A 225 -26.80 2.87 3.65
CA HIS A 225 -26.91 1.40 3.42
C HIS A 225 -26.30 0.86 2.10
N GLY A 226 -25.98 1.72 1.11
CA GLY A 226 -25.41 1.31 -0.18
C GLY A 226 -23.95 0.86 -0.15
N VAL A 227 -23.11 1.54 0.63
CA VAL A 227 -21.66 1.24 0.73
C VAL A 227 -21.36 0.18 1.81
N SER A 228 -22.30 -0.07 2.72
CA SER A 228 -22.19 -1.11 3.76
C SER A 228 -21.87 -2.50 3.20
N LYS A 229 -22.32 -2.83 1.99
CA LYS A 229 -21.97 -4.09 1.31
C LYS A 229 -20.50 -4.15 0.88
N LEU A 230 -19.88 -3.01 0.60
CA LEU A 230 -18.48 -2.93 0.18
C LEU A 230 -17.53 -3.21 1.37
N PHE A 231 -17.88 -2.70 2.56
CA PHE A 231 -17.12 -2.94 3.79
C PHE A 231 -17.31 -4.35 4.35
N LEU A 232 -18.47 -4.96 4.19
CA LEU A 232 -18.71 -6.37 4.54
C LEU A 232 -17.86 -7.32 3.68
N PHE A 233 -17.57 -6.96 2.42
CA PHE A 233 -16.71 -7.76 1.54
C PHE A 233 -15.23 -7.75 1.96
N ILE A 234 -14.78 -6.70 2.67
CA ILE A 234 -13.40 -6.56 3.17
C ILE A 234 -13.21 -7.28 4.52
N HIS A 235 -14.30 -7.64 5.21
CA HIS A 235 -14.26 -8.41 6.46
C HIS A 235 -14.26 -9.94 6.25
N SER A 236 -14.32 -10.40 4.98
CA SER A 236 -14.40 -11.83 4.62
C SER A 236 -13.08 -12.43 4.12
N PHE A 237 -11.96 -11.69 4.21
CA PHE A 237 -10.63 -12.20 3.85
C PHE A 237 -9.61 -11.98 4.94
#